data_2efc5af564195532ffde392f014ed422
#
_entry.id   2efc5af564195532ffde392f014ed422
#
_cell.length_a   1.000
_cell.length_b   1.000
_cell.length_c   1.000
_cell.angle_alpha   90.00
_cell.angle_beta   90.00
_cell.angle_gamma   90.00
#
_symmetry.space_group_name_H-M   'P 1'
#
loop_
_entity.id
_entity.type
_entity.pdbx_description
1 polymer ?
#
loop_
_entity_poly.entity_id
_entity_poly.type
_entity_poly.pdbx_seq_one_letter_code
_entity_poly.pdbx_strand_id
1 'polypeptide(L)'
;MDKVQDAVSVFESGFNCAQAIVRTYGPEYGLSALDALKVSCGFGGGMRRGDTCGAVTGALMVLGLRYGPKDVSNVSAKNNVYSKVTNFCRHFEARCESIICRELLGCDVSTEEGMKKARENNLFKTVCPKMVQTAAEILEEMC
;
A
#
# COMPACT_ATOMS: atom_id res chain seq x y z
N MET A 1 -5.91 -7.46 18.46
CA MET A 1 -6.25 -7.51 17.03
C MET A 1 -4.95 -7.54 16.23
N ASP A 2 -4.85 -8.35 15.20
CA ASP A 2 -3.61 -8.40 14.42
C ASP A 2 -3.50 -7.21 13.46
N LYS A 3 -2.29 -6.96 12.97
CA LYS A 3 -2.02 -5.81 12.10
C LYS A 3 -2.70 -5.90 10.75
N VAL A 4 -2.91 -7.10 10.23
CA VAL A 4 -3.61 -7.29 8.97
C VAL A 4 -5.04 -6.77 9.09
N GLN A 5 -5.74 -7.16 10.15
CA GLN A 5 -7.11 -6.69 10.39
C GLN A 5 -7.14 -5.21 10.72
N ASP A 6 -6.14 -4.70 11.46
CA ASP A 6 -6.03 -3.27 11.75
C ASP A 6 -5.93 -2.46 10.46
N ALA A 7 -5.10 -2.90 9.52
CA ALA A 7 -4.94 -2.21 8.22
C ALA A 7 -6.26 -2.19 7.45
N VAL A 8 -6.95 -3.32 7.39
CA VAL A 8 -8.26 -3.39 6.71
C VAL A 8 -9.26 -2.46 7.39
N SER A 9 -9.27 -2.41 8.72
CA SER A 9 -10.16 -1.53 9.49
C SER A 9 -9.89 -0.05 9.22
N VAL A 10 -8.62 0.34 9.11
CA VAL A 10 -8.26 1.73 8.77
C VAL A 10 -8.79 2.07 7.39
N PHE A 11 -8.63 1.17 6.42
CA PHE A 11 -9.17 1.39 5.08
C PHE A 11 -10.69 1.55 5.12
N GLU A 12 -11.38 0.66 5.81
CA GLU A 12 -12.85 0.67 5.88
C GLU A 12 -13.40 1.88 6.63
N SER A 13 -12.59 2.53 7.46
CA SER A 13 -13.00 3.75 8.15
C SER A 13 -12.97 4.99 7.26
N GLY A 14 -12.48 4.88 6.02
CA GLY A 14 -12.53 5.96 5.03
C GLY A 14 -11.21 6.45 4.50
N PHE A 15 -10.09 5.91 4.96
CA PHE A 15 -8.77 6.24 4.43
C PHE A 15 -8.47 5.42 3.17
N ASN A 16 -7.47 5.83 2.38
CA ASN A 16 -7.13 5.08 1.17
C ASN A 16 -6.16 3.92 1.48
N CYS A 17 -5.87 3.10 0.46
CA CYS A 17 -5.03 1.91 0.62
C CYS A 17 -3.65 2.22 1.19
N ALA A 18 -2.99 3.28 0.69
CA ALA A 18 -1.66 3.66 1.16
C ALA A 18 -1.71 4.12 2.61
N GLN A 19 -2.70 4.94 2.94
CA GLN A 19 -2.89 5.42 4.31
C GLN A 19 -3.13 4.28 5.28
N ALA A 20 -3.93 3.29 4.87
CA ALA A 20 -4.23 2.14 5.71
C ALA A 20 -2.96 1.38 6.11
N ILE A 21 -2.09 1.14 5.15
CA ILE A 21 -0.84 0.41 5.39
C ILE A 21 0.14 1.25 6.23
N VAL A 22 0.41 2.49 5.83
CA VAL A 22 1.42 3.32 6.50
C VAL A 22 0.97 3.70 7.90
N ARG A 23 -0.33 3.97 8.10
CA ARG A 23 -0.87 4.26 9.44
C ARG A 23 -0.74 3.07 10.39
N THR A 24 -0.93 1.86 9.87
CA THR A 24 -0.90 0.65 10.69
C THR A 24 0.53 0.28 11.08
N TYR A 25 1.47 0.39 10.17
CA TYR A 25 2.86 -0.06 10.40
C TYR A 25 3.83 1.05 10.77
N GLY A 26 3.56 2.28 10.34
CA GLY A 26 4.48 3.41 10.53
C GLY A 26 4.88 3.68 11.98
N PRO A 27 3.91 3.72 12.92
CA PRO A 27 4.25 4.03 14.32
C PRO A 27 5.27 3.10 14.96
N GLU A 28 5.25 1.82 14.60
CA GLU A 28 6.21 0.85 15.09
C GLU A 28 7.64 1.19 14.68
N TYR A 29 7.80 1.89 13.54
CA TYR A 29 9.11 2.24 12.99
C TYR A 29 9.42 3.74 13.09
N GLY A 30 8.74 4.45 13.97
CA GLY A 30 9.06 5.83 14.31
C GLY A 30 8.30 6.91 13.56
N LEU A 31 7.33 6.55 12.71
CA LEU A 31 6.50 7.52 12.03
C LEU A 31 5.16 7.64 12.74
N SER A 32 4.86 8.82 13.29
CA SER A 32 3.61 9.01 14.04
C SER A 32 2.39 8.68 13.18
N ALA A 33 1.30 8.27 13.84
CA ALA A 33 0.05 7.96 13.15
C ALA A 33 -0.44 9.12 12.27
N LEU A 34 -0.36 10.34 12.79
CA LEU A 34 -0.79 11.53 12.04
C LEU A 34 0.09 11.77 10.80
N ASP A 35 1.41 11.71 10.97
CA ASP A 35 2.33 11.89 9.85
C ASP A 35 2.18 10.76 8.83
N ALA A 36 1.95 9.53 9.29
CA ALA A 36 1.70 8.39 8.41
C ALA A 36 0.50 8.66 7.48
N LEU A 37 -0.60 9.16 8.04
CA LEU A 37 -1.79 9.49 7.26
C LEU A 37 -1.55 10.63 6.26
N LYS A 38 -0.76 11.61 6.65
CA LYS A 38 -0.48 12.77 5.81
C LYS A 38 0.46 12.44 4.65
N VAL A 39 1.58 11.81 4.93
CA VAL A 39 2.60 11.52 3.89
C VAL A 39 2.10 10.53 2.84
N SER A 40 1.18 9.64 3.21
CA SER A 40 0.66 8.63 2.29
C SER A 40 -0.64 9.05 1.58
N CYS A 41 -1.23 10.17 1.95
CA CYS A 41 -2.54 10.60 1.43
C CYS A 41 -2.59 10.70 -0.10
N GLY A 42 -1.55 11.21 -0.74
CA GLY A 42 -1.51 11.41 -2.19
C GLY A 42 -1.37 10.14 -3.01
N PHE A 43 -1.23 8.97 -2.38
CA PHE A 43 -0.96 7.72 -3.08
C PHE A 43 -2.22 6.86 -3.29
N GLY A 44 -3.38 7.33 -2.86
CA GLY A 44 -4.64 6.62 -3.11
C GLY A 44 -5.01 6.63 -4.59
N GLY A 45 -5.73 5.59 -5.02
CA GLY A 45 -6.15 5.46 -6.41
C GLY A 45 -4.99 5.34 -7.39
N GLY A 46 -3.90 4.68 -6.98
CA GLY A 46 -2.70 4.53 -7.81
C GLY A 46 -2.06 5.89 -8.10
N MET A 47 -1.83 6.67 -7.06
CA MET A 47 -1.30 8.05 -7.14
C MET A 47 -2.24 8.97 -7.94
N ARG A 48 -3.54 8.71 -7.84
CA ARG A 48 -4.62 9.41 -8.56
C ARG A 48 -4.50 9.29 -10.09
N ARG A 49 -3.72 8.32 -10.56
CA ARG A 49 -3.46 8.07 -11.99
C ARG A 49 -3.83 6.64 -12.42
N GLY A 50 -4.39 5.85 -11.51
CA GLY A 50 -4.64 4.44 -11.79
C GLY A 50 -3.36 3.61 -11.95
N ASP A 51 -2.23 4.11 -11.46
CA ASP A 51 -0.92 3.45 -11.54
C ASP A 51 -0.75 2.46 -10.39
N THR A 52 0.40 2.43 -9.73
CA THR A 52 0.68 1.46 -8.68
C THR A 52 -0.32 1.54 -7.54
N CYS A 53 -0.88 0.40 -7.15
CA CYS A 53 -1.83 0.29 -6.04
C CYS A 53 -1.27 0.89 -4.75
N GLY A 54 -2.09 1.68 -4.04
CA GLY A 54 -1.68 2.33 -2.79
C GLY A 54 -1.27 1.35 -1.71
N ALA A 55 -1.83 0.15 -1.68
CA ALA A 55 -1.41 -0.88 -0.73
C ALA A 55 0.05 -1.29 -0.99
N VAL A 56 0.47 -1.30 -2.25
CA VAL A 56 1.86 -1.60 -2.63
C VAL A 56 2.77 -0.44 -2.28
N THR A 57 2.46 0.78 -2.73
CA THR A 57 3.32 1.94 -2.43
C THR A 57 3.43 2.18 -0.93
N GLY A 58 2.34 2.02 -0.19
CA GLY A 58 2.37 2.12 1.28
C GLY A 58 3.29 1.08 1.90
N ALA A 59 3.23 -0.16 1.42
CA ALA A 59 4.13 -1.22 1.90
C ALA A 59 5.59 -0.92 1.61
N LEU A 60 5.89 -0.35 0.44
CA LEU A 60 7.26 0.04 0.11
C LEU A 60 7.77 1.13 1.06
N MET A 61 6.92 2.06 1.46
CA MET A 61 7.27 3.06 2.47
C MET A 61 7.60 2.40 3.81
N VAL A 62 6.82 1.41 4.22
CA VAL A 62 7.06 0.66 5.45
C VAL A 62 8.39 -0.07 5.41
N LEU A 63 8.73 -0.70 4.29
CA LEU A 63 10.02 -1.37 4.11
C LEU A 63 11.16 -0.37 4.24
N GLY A 64 10.99 0.83 3.69
CA GLY A 64 11.96 1.90 3.83
C GLY A 64 12.11 2.39 5.27
N LEU A 65 11.00 2.52 5.99
CA LEU A 65 11.02 2.92 7.40
C LEU A 65 11.79 1.91 8.25
N ARG A 66 11.55 0.63 8.01
CA ARG A 66 12.16 -0.44 8.81
C ARG A 66 13.63 -0.67 8.47
N TYR A 67 13.96 -0.74 7.20
CA TYR A 67 15.27 -1.21 6.73
C TYR A 67 16.13 -0.13 6.09
N GLY A 68 15.57 1.05 5.83
CA GLY A 68 16.25 2.09 5.07
C GLY A 68 17.45 2.69 5.78
N PRO A 69 18.43 3.19 5.01
CA PRO A 69 19.61 3.81 5.58
C PRO A 69 19.28 5.18 6.17
N LYS A 70 20.02 5.54 7.23
CA LYS A 70 19.95 6.89 7.81
C LYS A 70 20.96 7.83 7.17
N ASP A 71 21.84 7.30 6.33
CA ASP A 71 23.02 7.97 5.81
C ASP A 71 23.25 7.51 4.38
N VAL A 72 23.57 8.45 3.50
CA VAL A 72 23.78 8.19 2.07
C VAL A 72 24.96 7.25 1.79
N SER A 73 25.90 7.14 2.74
CA SER A 73 27.06 6.26 2.60
C SER A 73 26.73 4.78 2.84
N ASN A 74 25.59 4.48 3.44
CA ASN A 74 25.18 3.10 3.72
C ASN A 74 24.51 2.46 2.49
N VAL A 75 25.31 2.16 1.48
CA VAL A 75 24.83 1.57 0.22
C VAL A 75 24.23 0.19 0.42
N SER A 76 24.79 -0.59 1.36
CA SER A 76 24.29 -1.95 1.59
C SER A 76 22.86 -1.94 2.16
N ALA A 77 22.54 -1.02 3.05
CA ALA A 77 21.18 -0.86 3.57
C ALA A 77 20.20 -0.44 2.46
N LYS A 78 20.64 0.48 1.61
CA LYS A 78 19.85 0.92 0.45
C LYS A 78 19.54 -0.25 -0.50
N ASN A 79 20.58 -1.05 -0.82
CA ASN A 79 20.41 -2.21 -1.69
C ASN A 79 19.52 -3.28 -1.05
N ASN A 80 19.57 -3.42 0.27
CA ASN A 80 18.69 -4.33 1.00
C ASN A 80 17.23 -3.92 0.84
N VAL A 81 16.91 -2.62 0.94
CA VAL A 81 15.56 -2.13 0.72
C VAL A 81 15.11 -2.42 -0.73
N TYR A 82 15.96 -2.15 -1.71
CA TYR A 82 15.63 -2.42 -3.10
C TYR A 82 15.32 -3.89 -3.36
N SER A 83 16.07 -4.78 -2.74
CA SER A 83 15.83 -6.22 -2.81
C SER A 83 14.46 -6.58 -2.20
N LYS A 84 14.15 -6.00 -1.05
CA LYS A 84 12.86 -6.22 -0.38
C LYS A 84 11.69 -5.66 -1.18
N VAL A 85 11.87 -4.51 -1.81
CA VAL A 85 10.87 -3.92 -2.72
C VAL A 85 10.56 -4.87 -3.87
N THR A 86 11.60 -5.39 -4.51
CA THR A 86 11.44 -6.34 -5.61
C THR A 86 10.70 -7.60 -5.13
N ASN A 87 11.09 -8.14 -4.00
CA ASN A 87 10.45 -9.33 -3.44
C ASN A 87 8.99 -9.07 -3.06
N PHE A 88 8.70 -7.93 -2.44
CA PHE A 88 7.32 -7.57 -2.10
C PHE A 88 6.45 -7.52 -3.36
N CYS A 89 6.90 -6.83 -4.38
CA CYS A 89 6.14 -6.69 -5.63
C CYS A 89 5.90 -8.04 -6.30
N ARG A 90 6.89 -8.94 -6.29
CA ARG A 90 6.72 -10.29 -6.83
C ARG A 90 5.67 -11.08 -6.07
N HIS A 91 5.70 -11.03 -4.75
CA HIS A 91 4.71 -11.72 -3.91
C HIS A 91 3.32 -11.17 -4.13
N PHE A 92 3.20 -9.86 -4.25
CA PHE A 92 1.91 -9.22 -4.48
C PHE A 92 1.36 -9.60 -5.87
N GLU A 93 2.19 -9.53 -6.91
CA GLU A 93 1.79 -9.92 -8.26
C GLU A 93 1.40 -11.39 -8.35
N ALA A 94 2.10 -12.26 -7.62
CA ALA A 94 1.77 -13.69 -7.60
C ALA A 94 0.40 -13.96 -7.00
N ARG A 95 -0.04 -13.15 -6.04
CA ARG A 95 -1.34 -13.32 -5.36
C ARG A 95 -2.47 -12.52 -6.01
N CYS A 96 -2.17 -11.38 -6.59
CA CYS A 96 -3.18 -10.45 -7.10
C CYS A 96 -3.10 -10.24 -8.61
N GLU A 97 -2.14 -10.86 -9.28
CA GLU A 97 -1.90 -10.82 -10.73
C GLU A 97 -1.30 -9.49 -11.24
N SER A 98 -1.39 -8.40 -10.47
CA SER A 98 -0.87 -7.09 -10.85
C SER A 98 -0.58 -6.25 -9.63
N ILE A 99 0.24 -5.21 -9.77
CA ILE A 99 0.40 -4.15 -8.76
C ILE A 99 -0.30 -2.86 -9.23
N ILE A 100 -0.91 -2.85 -10.40
CA ILE A 100 -1.44 -1.64 -11.03
C ILE A 100 -2.92 -1.47 -10.70
N CYS A 101 -3.26 -0.31 -10.11
CA CYS A 101 -4.61 -0.02 -9.65
C CYS A 101 -5.69 -0.24 -10.72
N ARG A 102 -5.49 0.32 -11.94
CA ARG A 102 -6.48 0.15 -13.00
C ARG A 102 -6.65 -1.28 -13.48
N GLU A 103 -5.60 -2.10 -13.36
CA GLU A 103 -5.68 -3.53 -13.67
C GLU A 103 -6.39 -4.31 -12.57
N LEU A 104 -6.07 -4.00 -11.32
CA LEU A 104 -6.71 -4.64 -10.16
C LEU A 104 -8.20 -4.34 -10.09
N LEU A 105 -8.58 -3.11 -10.38
CA LEU A 105 -9.99 -2.69 -10.35
C LEU A 105 -10.72 -2.98 -11.66
N GLY A 106 -10.00 -3.12 -12.76
CA GLY A 106 -10.61 -3.27 -14.08
C GLY A 106 -11.18 -1.96 -14.63
N CYS A 107 -10.85 -0.83 -14.02
CA CYS A 107 -11.26 0.50 -14.47
C CYS A 107 -10.28 1.54 -13.95
N ASP A 108 -10.21 2.68 -14.65
CA ASP A 108 -9.30 3.77 -14.30
C ASP A 108 -9.99 4.81 -13.44
N VAL A 109 -9.74 4.80 -12.13
CA VAL A 109 -10.36 5.72 -11.18
C VAL A 109 -9.84 7.17 -11.29
N SER A 110 -8.84 7.41 -12.14
CA SER A 110 -8.39 8.78 -12.42
C SER A 110 -9.34 9.52 -13.35
N THR A 111 -10.25 8.80 -14.01
CA THR A 111 -11.28 9.36 -14.88
C THR A 111 -12.63 9.36 -14.17
N GLU A 112 -13.53 10.30 -14.55
CA GLU A 112 -14.89 10.33 -14.00
C GLU A 112 -15.63 9.04 -14.30
N GLU A 113 -15.52 8.55 -15.52
CA GLU A 113 -16.18 7.31 -15.97
C GLU A 113 -15.69 6.11 -15.17
N GLY A 114 -14.37 5.97 -15.00
CA GLY A 114 -13.78 4.88 -14.24
C GLY A 114 -14.15 4.95 -12.77
N MET A 115 -14.15 6.13 -12.18
CA MET A 115 -14.55 6.32 -10.79
C MET A 115 -16.01 5.96 -10.57
N LYS A 116 -16.88 6.37 -11.50
CA LYS A 116 -18.30 6.04 -11.46
C LYS A 116 -18.50 4.52 -11.52
N LYS A 117 -17.80 3.87 -12.45
CA LYS A 117 -17.85 2.41 -12.61
C LYS A 117 -17.40 1.70 -11.34
N ALA A 118 -16.33 2.17 -10.73
CA ALA A 118 -15.82 1.59 -9.49
C ALA A 118 -16.84 1.69 -8.35
N ARG A 119 -17.50 2.84 -8.21
CA ARG A 119 -18.53 3.04 -7.20
C ARG A 119 -19.77 2.20 -7.45
N GLU A 120 -20.26 2.17 -8.69
CA GLU A 120 -21.45 1.40 -9.07
C GLU A 120 -21.26 -0.09 -8.84
N ASN A 121 -20.04 -0.61 -9.03
CA ASN A 121 -19.72 -2.02 -8.84
C ASN A 121 -19.17 -2.33 -7.45
N ASN A 122 -19.18 -1.37 -6.53
CA ASN A 122 -18.69 -1.53 -5.15
C ASN A 122 -17.23 -2.01 -5.05
N LEU A 123 -16.39 -1.62 -5.99
CA LEU A 123 -15.00 -2.11 -6.05
C LEU A 123 -14.18 -1.63 -4.84
N PHE A 124 -14.49 -0.46 -4.29
CA PHE A 124 -13.80 0.04 -3.09
C PHE A 124 -14.17 -0.75 -1.83
N LYS A 125 -15.24 -1.54 -1.88
CA LYS A 125 -15.68 -2.39 -0.77
C LYS A 125 -15.33 -3.86 -0.97
N THR A 126 -15.11 -4.28 -2.22
CA THR A 126 -14.88 -5.70 -2.54
C THR A 126 -13.46 -6.01 -2.98
N VAL A 127 -12.80 -5.09 -3.68
CA VAL A 127 -11.44 -5.30 -4.19
C VAL A 127 -10.37 -4.66 -3.31
N CYS A 128 -10.50 -3.35 -3.04
CA CYS A 128 -9.48 -2.61 -2.30
C CYS A 128 -9.17 -3.18 -0.91
N PRO A 129 -10.15 -3.58 -0.10
CA PRO A 129 -9.84 -4.19 1.20
C PRO A 129 -8.99 -5.46 1.08
N LYS A 130 -9.20 -6.25 0.01
CA LYS A 130 -8.40 -7.44 -0.24
C LYS A 130 -6.96 -7.09 -0.59
N MET A 131 -6.75 -5.98 -1.31
CA MET A 131 -5.41 -5.52 -1.65
C MET A 131 -4.67 -5.06 -0.40
N VAL A 132 -5.35 -4.33 0.49
CA VAL A 132 -4.79 -3.92 1.78
C VAL A 132 -4.45 -5.16 2.62
N GLN A 133 -5.37 -6.10 2.69
CA GLN A 133 -5.15 -7.35 3.43
C GLN A 133 -3.93 -8.11 2.90
N THR A 134 -3.84 -8.29 1.58
CA THR A 134 -2.73 -9.02 0.95
C THR A 134 -1.40 -8.31 1.21
N ALA A 135 -1.35 -7.00 1.06
CA ALA A 135 -0.14 -6.23 1.34
C ALA A 135 0.31 -6.39 2.80
N ALA A 136 -0.64 -6.31 3.73
CA ALA A 136 -0.34 -6.51 5.15
C ALA A 136 0.15 -7.93 5.44
N GLU A 137 -0.48 -8.94 4.84
CA GLU A 137 -0.05 -10.33 5.00
C GLU A 137 1.38 -10.55 4.52
N ILE A 138 1.74 -9.95 3.37
CA ILE A 138 3.10 -10.04 2.85
C ILE A 138 4.08 -9.34 3.78
N LEU A 139 3.73 -8.15 4.30
CA LEU A 139 4.58 -7.46 5.27
C LEU A 139 4.82 -8.30 6.52
N GLU A 140 3.78 -9.00 7.01
CA GLU A 140 3.93 -9.90 8.17
C GLU A 140 4.88 -11.05 7.87
N GLU A 141 4.86 -11.58 6.66
CA GLU A 141 5.78 -12.64 6.24
C GLU A 141 7.21 -12.15 6.09
N MET A 142 7.41 -10.90 5.68
CA MET A 142 8.73 -10.31 5.42
C MET A 142 9.36 -9.64 6.63
N CYS A 143 8.54 -9.22 7.57
CA CYS A 143 8.98 -8.53 8.79
C CYS A 143 8.69 -9.38 10.03
#